data_aaf2edc70ed196bf31c2b6b1a593dd0d
#
_entry.id   aaf2edc70ed196bf31c2b6b1a593dd0d
#
_cell.length_a   1.000
_cell.length_b   1.000
_cell.length_c   1.000
_cell.angle_alpha   90.00
_cell.angle_beta   90.00
_cell.angle_gamma   90.00
#
_symmetry.space_group_name_H-M   'P 1'
#
loop_
_entity.id
_entity.type
_entity.pdbx_description
1 polymer ?
#
loop_
_entity_poly.entity_id
_entity_poly.type
_entity_poly.pdbx_seq_one_letter_code
_entity_poly.pdbx_strand_id
1 'polypeptide(L)'
;NVQLDLIPADMIQTIEVSKVVTPDMDGDAIGGSINLVTKNSPYKRTINATAGSGYNWISEKAQLNLGFTYGDRFFHDRLGMLLSASYQNAPSGSYDTEFMWEKSEDGKAYVNDYQMRQYFVTRERQSYSAAFDFDINENHKLTFKGIFNNRNDWENRYRTTIKDLDENGKGTVRIQTKAGTPDNRNARLERQRTMDFALGGEHLWGAIGMDWNASYAKATEERPNERYLDFQLKKQQFDMDLSDERQPFATPQSGSTLTLSDKFSLKELTEQQEDIKEEDLKFSANFKATLNNGAKLKFGAKVVRKTKEKEIDFYEYTPIDEDAFMENSLRNIVDQSTDKFMPDNKYQVGSFAGKEYIGGLNLNDPSQFEKEQVQAELAENFEARETVSSGYVRFDHRFSRDISLMAGLRLEHTSLRYTGRNYDDETDQTTKTDRMTNSYVNFLPSLLVKWDVNDDFKIRGSYTQTLSRPKYSALV
;
A
#
# COMPACT_ATOMS: atom_id res chain seq x y z
N ASN A 1 -0.56 -6.78 1.99
CA ASN A 1 -1.63 -6.09 1.21
C ASN A 1 -1.09 -5.77 -0.18
N VAL A 2 -1.77 -6.24 -1.22
CA VAL A 2 -1.43 -5.85 -2.61
C VAL A 2 -1.95 -4.43 -2.82
N GLN A 3 -1.05 -3.51 -3.09
CA GLN A 3 -1.43 -2.17 -3.51
C GLN A 3 -1.88 -2.24 -4.98
N LEU A 4 -3.19 -2.14 -5.21
CA LEU A 4 -3.79 -2.27 -6.55
C LEU A 4 -3.32 -1.19 -7.53
N ASP A 5 -2.86 -0.06 -7.03
CA ASP A 5 -2.34 1.05 -7.82
C ASP A 5 -0.93 0.80 -8.41
N LEU A 6 -0.25 -0.29 -8.00
CA LEU A 6 1.00 -0.74 -8.61
C LEU A 6 0.79 -1.54 -9.90
N ILE A 7 -0.43 -2.06 -10.15
CA ILE A 7 -0.71 -2.89 -11.32
C ILE A 7 -1.39 -2.02 -12.38
N PRO A 8 -0.74 -1.74 -13.54
CA PRO A 8 -1.36 -0.99 -14.61
C PRO A 8 -2.59 -1.69 -15.17
N ALA A 9 -3.67 -0.94 -15.40
CA ALA A 9 -4.93 -1.49 -15.89
C ALA A 9 -4.81 -2.11 -17.29
N ASP A 10 -3.88 -1.65 -18.11
CA ASP A 10 -3.59 -2.18 -19.43
C ASP A 10 -2.96 -3.58 -19.45
N MET A 11 -2.42 -4.04 -18.31
CA MET A 11 -1.93 -5.42 -18.13
C MET A 11 -3.04 -6.40 -17.73
N ILE A 12 -4.20 -5.91 -17.28
CA ILE A 12 -5.30 -6.74 -16.79
C ILE A 12 -6.23 -7.09 -17.96
N GLN A 13 -6.58 -8.38 -18.05
CA GLN A 13 -7.58 -8.88 -18.99
C GLN A 13 -8.97 -8.90 -18.35
N THR A 14 -9.07 -9.41 -17.13
CA THR A 14 -10.35 -9.63 -16.43
C THR A 14 -10.14 -9.52 -14.93
N ILE A 15 -11.15 -9.02 -14.24
CA ILE A 15 -11.25 -9.04 -12.78
C ILE A 15 -12.33 -10.07 -12.41
N GLU A 16 -11.92 -11.12 -11.73
CA GLU A 16 -12.81 -12.17 -11.25
C GLU A 16 -13.12 -11.94 -9.77
N VAL A 17 -14.40 -11.86 -9.42
CA VAL A 17 -14.85 -11.68 -8.04
C VAL A 17 -15.59 -12.92 -7.59
N SER A 18 -15.06 -13.61 -6.59
CA SER A 18 -15.69 -14.77 -5.94
C SER A 18 -16.18 -14.38 -4.56
N LYS A 19 -17.50 -14.44 -4.35
CA LYS A 19 -18.14 -14.14 -3.05
C LYS A 19 -18.14 -15.35 -2.09
N VAL A 20 -17.79 -16.52 -2.60
CA VAL A 20 -17.75 -17.77 -1.85
C VAL A 20 -16.41 -18.44 -2.09
N VAL A 21 -15.74 -18.84 -1.03
CA VAL A 21 -14.44 -19.53 -1.09
C VAL A 21 -14.66 -21.02 -1.30
N THR A 22 -14.04 -21.57 -2.34
CA THR A 22 -14.09 -23.00 -2.65
C THR A 22 -12.81 -23.70 -2.20
N PRO A 23 -12.76 -25.03 -2.02
CA PRO A 23 -11.60 -25.73 -1.46
C PRO A 23 -10.31 -25.57 -2.26
N ASP A 24 -10.39 -25.30 -3.57
CA ASP A 24 -9.27 -25.04 -4.46
C ASP A 24 -8.70 -23.61 -4.34
N MET A 25 -9.35 -22.72 -3.57
CA MET A 25 -8.89 -21.37 -3.24
C MET A 25 -8.15 -21.33 -1.91
N ASP A 26 -7.37 -20.27 -1.69
CA ASP A 26 -6.71 -20.05 -0.39
C ASP A 26 -7.74 -19.74 0.70
N GLY A 27 -7.48 -20.24 1.92
CA GLY A 27 -8.43 -20.18 3.02
C GLY A 27 -8.55 -18.82 3.70
N ASP A 28 -7.68 -17.85 3.38
CA ASP A 28 -7.57 -16.54 4.04
C ASP A 28 -8.47 -15.44 3.43
N ALA A 29 -9.51 -15.82 2.72
CA ALA A 29 -10.49 -14.91 2.11
C ALA A 29 -11.78 -14.82 2.95
N ILE A 30 -11.93 -13.81 3.82
CA ILE A 30 -13.09 -13.70 4.72
C ILE A 30 -14.35 -13.25 3.99
N GLY A 31 -14.29 -12.21 3.17
CA GLY A 31 -15.43 -11.62 2.47
C GLY A 31 -15.57 -12.03 1.01
N GLY A 32 -14.64 -12.84 0.52
CA GLY A 32 -14.51 -13.23 -0.88
C GLY A 32 -13.11 -13.04 -1.42
N SER A 33 -12.92 -13.32 -2.70
CA SER A 33 -11.61 -13.22 -3.38
C SER A 33 -11.75 -12.39 -4.65
N ILE A 34 -10.77 -11.55 -4.92
CA ILE A 34 -10.62 -10.83 -6.18
C ILE A 34 -9.37 -11.36 -6.87
N ASN A 35 -9.53 -11.90 -8.07
CA ASN A 35 -8.44 -12.38 -8.90
C ASN A 35 -8.25 -11.43 -10.11
N LEU A 36 -7.05 -10.85 -10.23
CA LEU A 36 -6.67 -10.02 -11.36
C LEU A 36 -6.01 -10.91 -12.42
N VAL A 37 -6.76 -11.25 -13.45
CA VAL A 37 -6.24 -12.08 -14.54
C VAL A 37 -5.47 -11.20 -15.50
N THR A 38 -4.17 -11.44 -15.64
CA THR A 38 -3.33 -10.73 -16.61
C THR A 38 -3.56 -11.20 -18.04
N LYS A 39 -3.32 -10.32 -19.01
CA LYS A 39 -3.44 -10.65 -20.42
C LYS A 39 -2.55 -11.84 -20.80
N ASN A 40 -3.07 -12.68 -21.67
CA ASN A 40 -2.34 -13.77 -22.31
C ASN A 40 -1.88 -13.35 -23.70
N SER A 41 -1.00 -14.15 -24.33
CA SER A 41 -0.60 -13.94 -25.72
C SER A 41 -1.81 -13.97 -26.66
N PRO A 42 -1.92 -13.04 -27.63
CA PRO A 42 -3.06 -12.98 -28.55
C PRO A 42 -2.93 -14.03 -29.64
N TYR A 43 -4.06 -14.40 -30.25
CA TYR A 43 -4.08 -15.27 -31.44
C TYR A 43 -3.70 -14.54 -32.75
N LYS A 44 -3.80 -13.20 -32.76
CA LYS A 44 -3.44 -12.36 -33.91
C LYS A 44 -2.42 -11.34 -33.47
N ARG A 45 -1.51 -10.97 -34.37
CA ARG A 45 -0.57 -9.88 -34.13
C ARG A 45 -1.29 -8.66 -33.62
N THR A 46 -0.86 -8.19 -32.45
CA THR A 46 -1.41 -7.03 -31.75
C THR A 46 -0.30 -6.04 -31.47
N ILE A 47 -0.47 -4.81 -31.91
CA ILE A 47 0.43 -3.69 -31.58
C ILE A 47 -0.44 -2.57 -31.09
N ASN A 48 -0.20 -2.16 -29.83
CA ASN A 48 -0.85 -1.01 -29.22
C ASN A 48 0.22 -0.03 -28.73
N ALA A 49 0.04 1.23 -29.06
CA ALA A 49 0.83 2.32 -28.52
C ALA A 49 -0.12 3.38 -27.95
N THR A 50 0.16 3.85 -26.77
CA THR A 50 -0.59 4.90 -26.08
C THR A 50 0.37 6.03 -25.75
N ALA A 51 -0.02 7.28 -26.06
CA ALA A 51 0.63 8.47 -25.60
C ALA A 51 -0.45 9.41 -25.07
N GLY A 52 -0.30 9.86 -23.85
CA GLY A 52 -1.22 10.78 -23.20
C GLY A 52 -0.47 11.84 -22.41
N SER A 53 -1.02 13.03 -22.37
CA SER A 53 -0.52 14.14 -21.55
C SER A 53 -1.67 14.82 -20.83
N GLY A 54 -1.37 15.46 -19.71
CA GLY A 54 -2.29 16.26 -18.94
C GLY A 54 -1.55 17.39 -18.26
N TYR A 55 -2.30 18.25 -17.56
CA TYR A 55 -1.74 19.33 -16.75
C TYR A 55 -2.44 19.36 -15.40
N ASN A 56 -1.66 19.35 -14.34
CA ASN A 56 -2.19 19.51 -12.98
C ASN A 56 -2.07 20.98 -12.55
N TRP A 57 -3.21 21.62 -12.32
CA TRP A 57 -3.31 23.06 -12.03
C TRP A 57 -2.81 23.44 -10.63
N ILE A 58 -2.79 22.49 -9.67
CA ILE A 58 -2.31 22.76 -8.31
C ILE A 58 -0.78 22.69 -8.27
N SER A 59 -0.19 21.64 -8.85
CA SER A 59 1.27 21.49 -8.94
C SER A 59 1.90 22.32 -10.08
N GLU A 60 1.08 22.86 -10.99
CA GLU A 60 1.50 23.63 -12.19
C GLU A 60 2.49 22.89 -13.07
N LYS A 61 2.28 21.55 -13.22
CA LYS A 61 3.17 20.67 -13.97
C LYS A 61 2.43 19.81 -14.97
N ALA A 62 3.09 19.54 -16.10
CA ALA A 62 2.60 18.61 -17.11
C ALA A 62 2.75 17.16 -16.63
N GLN A 63 1.78 16.33 -17.03
CA GLN A 63 1.77 14.88 -16.81
C GLN A 63 2.07 14.17 -18.13
N LEU A 64 2.67 12.98 -18.06
CA LEU A 64 2.98 12.13 -19.20
C LEU A 64 2.58 10.69 -18.92
N ASN A 65 1.93 10.05 -19.90
CA ASN A 65 1.60 8.63 -19.87
C ASN A 65 1.95 8.01 -21.22
N LEU A 66 2.81 6.99 -21.20
CA LEU A 66 3.23 6.24 -22.38
C LEU A 66 2.98 4.75 -22.14
N GLY A 67 2.49 4.07 -23.16
CA GLY A 67 2.28 2.62 -23.14
C GLY A 67 2.60 1.99 -24.47
N PHE A 68 3.16 0.78 -24.44
CA PHE A 68 3.40 -0.02 -25.62
C PHE A 68 3.12 -1.49 -25.32
N THR A 69 2.42 -2.15 -26.22
CA THR A 69 2.15 -3.59 -26.17
C THR A 69 2.37 -4.20 -27.53
N TYR A 70 3.15 -5.28 -27.56
CA TYR A 70 3.35 -6.12 -28.72
C TYR A 70 2.99 -7.57 -28.41
N GLY A 71 2.16 -8.18 -29.24
CA GLY A 71 1.83 -9.60 -29.12
C GLY A 71 1.75 -10.26 -30.49
N ASP A 72 2.26 -11.48 -30.56
CA ASP A 72 2.25 -12.28 -31.79
C ASP A 72 2.39 -13.78 -31.49
N ARG A 73 2.23 -14.62 -32.48
CA ARG A 73 2.48 -16.07 -32.42
C ARG A 73 3.50 -16.50 -33.46
N PHE A 74 4.31 -17.49 -33.08
CA PHE A 74 5.44 -18.00 -33.86
C PHE A 74 5.38 -19.53 -33.93
N PHE A 75 6.18 -20.13 -34.82
CA PHE A 75 6.30 -21.58 -35.00
C PHE A 75 4.96 -22.26 -35.25
N HIS A 76 4.22 -21.80 -36.27
CA HIS A 76 2.87 -22.28 -36.62
C HIS A 76 1.92 -22.17 -35.42
N ASP A 77 1.88 -20.98 -34.81
CA ASP A 77 1.03 -20.60 -33.68
C ASP A 77 1.30 -21.34 -32.36
N ARG A 78 2.37 -22.16 -32.29
CA ARG A 78 2.70 -22.91 -31.07
C ARG A 78 3.31 -22.06 -29.97
N LEU A 79 4.06 -21.01 -30.30
CA LEU A 79 4.63 -20.08 -29.34
C LEU A 79 3.90 -18.75 -29.39
N GLY A 80 3.14 -18.45 -28.36
CA GLY A 80 2.55 -17.14 -28.15
C GLY A 80 3.46 -16.25 -27.32
N MET A 81 3.51 -14.95 -27.63
CA MET A 81 4.25 -13.93 -26.91
C MET A 81 3.41 -12.67 -26.75
N LEU A 82 3.45 -12.07 -25.57
CA LEU A 82 2.93 -10.74 -25.28
C LEU A 82 3.97 -10.00 -24.43
N LEU A 83 4.39 -8.82 -24.91
CA LEU A 83 5.28 -7.92 -24.18
C LEU A 83 4.56 -6.59 -23.99
N SER A 84 4.62 -6.02 -22.79
CA SER A 84 4.08 -4.69 -22.52
C SER A 84 5.07 -3.87 -21.69
N ALA A 85 5.09 -2.57 -21.98
CA ALA A 85 5.85 -1.59 -21.21
C ALA A 85 4.99 -0.33 -21.03
N SER A 86 5.02 0.25 -19.83
CA SER A 86 4.38 1.54 -19.57
C SER A 86 5.25 2.44 -18.72
N TYR A 87 5.13 3.73 -18.96
CA TYR A 87 5.75 4.80 -18.22
C TYR A 87 4.71 5.87 -17.91
N GLN A 88 4.66 6.30 -16.67
CA GLN A 88 3.80 7.41 -16.23
C GLN A 88 4.61 8.35 -15.34
N ASN A 89 4.51 9.66 -15.61
CA ASN A 89 4.94 10.72 -14.72
C ASN A 89 3.73 11.61 -14.42
N ALA A 90 3.27 11.58 -13.16
CA ALA A 90 2.05 12.23 -12.72
C ALA A 90 2.32 13.16 -11.52
N PRO A 91 2.86 14.38 -11.77
CA PRO A 91 2.89 15.40 -10.74
C PRO A 91 1.46 15.80 -10.37
N SER A 92 1.21 15.95 -9.08
CA SER A 92 -0.07 16.35 -8.51
C SER A 92 0.14 17.25 -7.31
N GLY A 93 -0.90 17.96 -6.92
CA GLY A 93 -0.99 18.71 -5.68
C GLY A 93 -2.38 18.55 -5.09
N SER A 94 -2.51 18.75 -3.80
CA SER A 94 -3.80 18.79 -3.11
C SER A 94 -3.78 19.79 -1.98
N TYR A 95 -4.92 20.39 -1.74
CA TYR A 95 -5.23 21.14 -0.53
C TYR A 95 -6.15 20.30 0.34
N ASP A 96 -5.95 20.36 1.64
CA ASP A 96 -6.67 19.51 2.56
C ASP A 96 -6.86 20.24 3.91
N THR A 97 -8.04 20.07 4.50
CA THR A 97 -8.38 20.53 5.84
C THR A 97 -8.92 19.35 6.64
N GLU A 98 -8.50 19.25 7.88
CA GLU A 98 -8.96 18.21 8.80
C GLU A 98 -9.29 18.83 10.15
N PHE A 99 -10.44 18.48 10.71
CA PHE A 99 -10.92 18.99 11.98
C PHE A 99 -11.32 17.84 12.88
N MET A 100 -10.70 17.77 14.06
CA MET A 100 -11.10 16.82 15.11
C MET A 100 -12.02 17.54 16.09
N TRP A 101 -13.16 16.91 16.35
CA TRP A 101 -14.20 17.46 17.20
C TRP A 101 -14.22 16.76 18.55
N GLU A 102 -14.36 17.54 19.59
CA GLU A 102 -14.59 17.08 20.96
C GLU A 102 -15.84 17.69 21.56
N LYS A 103 -16.22 17.24 22.75
CA LYS A 103 -17.34 17.80 23.52
C LYS A 103 -16.83 18.38 24.80
N SER A 104 -17.25 19.59 25.11
CA SER A 104 -17.06 20.24 26.39
C SER A 104 -17.89 19.57 27.49
N GLU A 105 -17.65 19.94 28.73
CA GLU A 105 -18.38 19.38 29.89
C GLU A 105 -19.90 19.66 29.83
N ASP A 106 -20.31 20.77 29.24
CA ASP A 106 -21.72 21.14 29.01
C ASP A 106 -22.33 20.49 27.73
N GLY A 107 -21.54 19.63 27.06
CA GLY A 107 -21.99 18.82 25.90
C GLY A 107 -21.94 19.55 24.56
N LYS A 108 -21.40 20.77 24.46
CA LYS A 108 -21.23 21.49 23.19
C LYS A 108 -20.04 20.93 22.44
N ALA A 109 -20.19 20.82 21.12
CA ALA A 109 -19.08 20.43 20.24
C ALA A 109 -18.14 21.61 20.01
N TYR A 110 -16.84 21.35 20.04
CA TYR A 110 -15.80 22.30 19.66
C TYR A 110 -14.71 21.59 18.85
N VAL A 111 -13.90 22.34 18.10
CA VAL A 111 -12.78 21.79 17.33
C VAL A 111 -11.56 21.74 18.24
N ASN A 112 -10.99 20.56 18.47
CA ASN A 112 -9.80 20.34 19.28
C ASN A 112 -8.51 20.38 18.44
N ASP A 113 -8.54 19.81 17.22
CA ASP A 113 -7.41 19.83 16.28
C ASP A 113 -7.90 20.43 14.95
N TYR A 114 -7.23 21.46 14.49
CA TYR A 114 -7.56 22.21 13.29
C TYR A 114 -6.35 22.25 12.38
N GLN A 115 -6.41 21.51 11.23
CA GLN A 115 -5.29 21.34 10.32
C GLN A 115 -5.59 21.88 8.93
N MET A 116 -4.61 22.56 8.36
CA MET A 116 -4.56 22.99 6.96
C MET A 116 -3.29 22.42 6.34
N ARG A 117 -3.43 21.71 5.21
CA ARG A 117 -2.33 21.00 4.57
C ARG A 117 -2.28 21.28 3.08
N GLN A 118 -1.08 21.34 2.56
CA GLN A 118 -0.79 21.41 1.14
C GLN A 118 0.22 20.33 0.80
N TYR A 119 -0.10 19.51 -0.19
CA TYR A 119 0.75 18.44 -0.67
C TYR A 119 1.19 18.69 -2.10
N PHE A 120 2.43 18.36 -2.40
CA PHE A 120 2.97 18.23 -3.74
C PHE A 120 3.58 16.85 -3.89
N VAL A 121 3.04 16.05 -4.81
CA VAL A 121 3.50 14.68 -5.07
C VAL A 121 3.87 14.55 -6.53
N THR A 122 5.04 14.04 -6.83
CA THR A 122 5.39 13.59 -8.17
C THR A 122 5.47 12.07 -8.14
N ARG A 123 4.51 11.40 -8.81
CA ARG A 123 4.46 9.96 -8.92
C ARG A 123 4.99 9.51 -10.27
N GLU A 124 6.06 8.73 -10.26
CA GLU A 124 6.63 8.11 -11.45
C GLU A 124 6.45 6.60 -11.38
N ARG A 125 5.86 6.02 -12.42
CA ARG A 125 5.64 4.57 -12.53
C ARG A 125 6.28 4.04 -13.79
N GLN A 126 6.91 2.89 -13.66
CA GLN A 126 7.46 2.09 -14.75
C GLN A 126 7.00 0.66 -14.58
N SER A 127 6.40 0.10 -15.61
CA SER A 127 5.90 -1.27 -15.56
C SER A 127 6.27 -2.02 -16.82
N TYR A 128 6.74 -3.24 -16.65
CA TYR A 128 7.10 -4.14 -17.72
C TYR A 128 6.45 -5.49 -17.49
N SER A 129 5.89 -6.10 -18.54
CA SER A 129 5.39 -7.46 -18.45
C SER A 129 5.73 -8.27 -19.69
N ALA A 130 5.92 -9.57 -19.47
CA ALA A 130 6.11 -10.56 -20.52
C ALA A 130 5.24 -11.78 -20.21
N ALA A 131 4.50 -12.25 -21.20
CA ALA A 131 3.76 -13.50 -21.14
C ALA A 131 4.11 -14.35 -22.37
N PHE A 132 4.44 -15.61 -22.12
CA PHE A 132 4.70 -16.61 -23.14
C PHE A 132 3.83 -17.82 -22.89
N ASP A 133 3.30 -18.40 -23.92
CA ASP A 133 2.69 -19.70 -23.90
C ASP A 133 3.26 -20.58 -25.03
N PHE A 134 3.50 -21.84 -24.73
CA PHE A 134 4.04 -22.80 -25.66
C PHE A 134 3.21 -24.08 -25.68
N ASP A 135 2.54 -24.33 -26.82
CA ASP A 135 1.80 -25.55 -27.04
C ASP A 135 2.78 -26.66 -27.50
N ILE A 136 3.15 -27.55 -26.57
CA ILE A 136 3.97 -28.73 -26.89
C ILE A 136 3.21 -29.60 -27.91
N ASN A 137 1.92 -29.81 -27.64
CA ASN A 137 0.92 -30.42 -28.51
C ASN A 137 -0.48 -30.00 -28.03
N GLU A 138 -1.54 -30.58 -28.60
CA GLU A 138 -2.94 -30.25 -28.28
C GLU A 138 -3.32 -30.50 -26.79
N ASN A 139 -2.57 -31.37 -26.12
CA ASN A 139 -2.84 -31.78 -24.72
C ASN A 139 -1.88 -31.20 -23.68
N HIS A 140 -0.79 -30.58 -24.11
CA HIS A 140 0.28 -30.13 -23.23
C HIS A 140 0.73 -28.73 -23.57
N LYS A 141 0.59 -27.83 -22.59
CA LYS A 141 0.93 -26.41 -22.70
C LYS A 141 1.83 -25.97 -21.55
N LEU A 142 2.82 -25.16 -21.85
CA LEU A 142 3.62 -24.45 -20.85
C LEU A 142 3.34 -22.96 -20.92
N THR A 143 3.41 -22.29 -19.77
CA THR A 143 3.23 -20.84 -19.67
C THR A 143 4.33 -20.23 -18.82
N PHE A 144 4.78 -19.05 -19.22
CA PHE A 144 5.64 -18.19 -18.42
C PHE A 144 5.04 -16.80 -18.35
N LYS A 145 5.01 -16.21 -17.16
CA LYS A 145 4.59 -14.81 -16.95
C LYS A 145 5.61 -14.11 -16.06
N GLY A 146 5.98 -12.90 -16.46
CA GLY A 146 6.85 -12.04 -15.65
C GLY A 146 6.29 -10.63 -15.62
N ILE A 147 6.32 -9.99 -14.44
CA ILE A 147 5.91 -8.61 -14.23
C ILE A 147 6.98 -7.93 -13.38
N PHE A 148 7.34 -6.71 -13.74
CA PHE A 148 8.17 -5.82 -12.94
C PHE A 148 7.51 -4.44 -12.90
N ASN A 149 7.31 -3.91 -11.68
CA ASN A 149 6.80 -2.56 -11.46
C ASN A 149 7.76 -1.80 -10.55
N ASN A 150 7.98 -0.53 -10.87
CA ASN A 150 8.68 0.43 -10.02
C ASN A 150 7.83 1.69 -9.91
N ARG A 151 7.60 2.15 -8.66
CA ARG A 151 6.93 3.41 -8.35
C ARG A 151 7.84 4.23 -7.46
N ASN A 152 8.06 5.47 -7.84
CA ASN A 152 8.72 6.47 -7.02
C ASN A 152 7.73 7.59 -6.74
N ASP A 153 7.50 7.90 -5.47
CA ASP A 153 6.69 9.02 -5.02
C ASP A 153 7.58 10.01 -4.29
N TRP A 154 7.78 11.18 -4.88
CA TRP A 154 8.43 12.32 -4.23
C TRP A 154 7.37 13.22 -3.66
N GLU A 155 7.32 13.37 -2.33
CA GLU A 155 6.30 14.13 -1.63
C GLU A 155 6.91 15.23 -0.77
N ASN A 156 6.35 16.46 -0.88
CA ASN A 156 6.48 17.51 0.10
C ASN A 156 5.11 17.83 0.70
N ARG A 157 5.08 18.17 1.98
CA ARG A 157 3.88 18.59 2.68
C ARG A 157 4.19 19.81 3.53
N TYR A 158 3.32 20.80 3.45
CA TYR A 158 3.28 21.97 4.30
C TYR A 158 2.02 21.90 5.15
N ARG A 159 2.16 21.95 6.48
CA ARG A 159 1.04 21.78 7.39
C ARG A 159 1.08 22.82 8.49
N THR A 160 -0.01 23.58 8.63
CA THR A 160 -0.30 24.42 9.78
C THR A 160 -1.40 23.79 10.60
N THR A 161 -1.18 23.63 11.90
CA THR A 161 -2.12 23.01 12.84
C THR A 161 -2.33 23.96 14.02
N ILE A 162 -3.56 24.09 14.48
CA ILE A 162 -3.86 24.58 15.82
C ILE A 162 -4.24 23.34 16.62
N LYS A 163 -3.37 22.92 17.53
CA LYS A 163 -3.48 21.69 18.29
C LYS A 163 -3.87 21.97 19.73
N ASP A 164 -4.54 20.99 20.37
CA ASP A 164 -5.01 21.09 21.75
C ASP A 164 -5.85 22.36 21.97
N LEU A 165 -6.69 22.68 20.98
CA LEU A 165 -7.59 23.83 21.04
C LEU A 165 -8.69 23.52 22.05
N ASP A 166 -8.84 24.35 23.06
CA ASP A 166 -9.91 24.22 24.05
C ASP A 166 -11.23 24.89 23.60
N GLU A 167 -12.28 24.67 24.36
CA GLU A 167 -13.61 25.25 24.10
C GLU A 167 -13.64 26.80 24.08
N ASN A 168 -12.61 27.44 24.67
CA ASN A 168 -12.46 28.90 24.69
C ASN A 168 -11.58 29.40 23.54
N GLY A 169 -11.15 28.55 22.65
CA GLY A 169 -10.32 28.90 21.51
C GLY A 169 -8.83 29.07 21.82
N LYS A 170 -8.31 28.51 22.91
CA LYS A 170 -6.89 28.56 23.26
C LYS A 170 -6.20 27.27 22.82
N GLY A 171 -5.10 27.39 22.08
CA GLY A 171 -4.37 26.25 21.56
C GLY A 171 -2.89 26.50 21.28
N THR A 172 -2.25 25.55 20.64
CA THR A 172 -0.84 25.58 20.22
C THR A 172 -0.77 25.56 18.71
N VAL A 173 -0.13 26.57 18.10
CA VAL A 173 0.14 26.56 16.66
C VAL A 173 1.36 25.71 16.38
N ARG A 174 1.27 24.83 15.40
CA ARG A 174 2.39 24.05 14.86
C ARG A 174 2.51 24.31 13.36
N ILE A 175 3.75 24.48 12.89
CA ILE A 175 4.08 24.74 11.49
C ILE A 175 5.13 23.72 11.07
N GLN A 176 4.72 22.76 10.21
CA GLN A 176 5.54 21.63 9.86
C GLN A 176 5.78 21.55 8.35
N THR A 177 7.04 21.35 7.99
CA THR A 177 7.45 21.00 6.62
C THR A 177 7.93 19.55 6.58
N LYS A 178 7.42 18.79 5.60
CA LYS A 178 7.93 17.48 5.22
C LYS A 178 8.81 17.61 3.99
N ALA A 179 10.03 17.10 4.09
CA ALA A 179 11.04 17.18 3.05
C ALA A 179 11.86 15.88 2.94
N GLY A 180 12.92 15.90 2.17
CA GLY A 180 13.96 14.89 2.05
C GLY A 180 15.29 15.55 1.77
N THR A 181 16.26 14.81 1.26
CA THR A 181 17.60 15.31 0.89
C THR A 181 17.66 15.75 -0.58
N PRO A 182 18.71 16.49 -1.00
CA PRO A 182 18.93 16.89 -2.40
C PRO A 182 18.96 15.69 -3.36
N ASP A 183 19.49 14.53 -2.94
CA ASP A 183 19.54 13.30 -3.73
C ASP A 183 18.14 12.80 -4.12
N ASN A 184 17.12 13.18 -3.33
CA ASN A 184 15.73 12.86 -3.57
C ASN A 184 14.87 14.10 -3.89
N ARG A 185 15.46 15.11 -4.55
CA ARG A 185 14.74 16.35 -4.99
C ARG A 185 14.21 17.18 -3.82
N ASN A 186 14.85 17.12 -2.65
CA ASN A 186 14.41 17.72 -1.40
C ASN A 186 12.99 17.31 -1.00
N ALA A 187 12.59 16.09 -1.36
CA ALA A 187 11.28 15.52 -1.05
C ALA A 187 11.43 14.15 -0.39
N ARG A 188 10.47 13.76 0.44
CA ARG A 188 10.38 12.38 0.88
C ARG A 188 10.22 11.49 -0.35
N LEU A 189 11.16 10.57 -0.55
CA LEU A 189 11.04 9.53 -1.56
C LEU A 189 10.44 8.28 -0.92
N GLU A 190 9.34 7.78 -1.50
CA GLU A 190 8.88 6.41 -1.27
C GLU A 190 9.04 5.64 -2.58
N ARG A 191 9.92 4.65 -2.56
CA ARG A 191 10.19 3.79 -3.71
C ARG A 191 9.62 2.41 -3.45
N GLN A 192 8.70 1.99 -4.31
CA GLN A 192 8.11 0.65 -4.25
C GLN A 192 8.43 -0.11 -5.53
N ARG A 193 8.96 -1.32 -5.36
CA ARG A 193 9.25 -2.23 -6.48
C ARG A 193 8.55 -3.57 -6.23
N THR A 194 7.95 -4.09 -7.28
CA THR A 194 7.39 -5.44 -7.27
C THR A 194 7.85 -6.21 -8.49
N MET A 195 8.23 -7.45 -8.30
CA MET A 195 8.47 -8.40 -9.38
C MET A 195 7.76 -9.71 -9.07
N ASP A 196 7.20 -10.31 -10.09
CA ASP A 196 6.59 -11.64 -10.02
C ASP A 196 6.96 -12.43 -11.28
N PHE A 197 7.44 -13.64 -11.09
CA PHE A 197 7.73 -14.59 -12.16
C PHE A 197 6.99 -15.89 -11.89
N ALA A 198 6.22 -16.35 -12.87
CA ALA A 198 5.44 -17.56 -12.76
C ALA A 198 5.69 -18.47 -13.97
N LEU A 199 5.98 -19.71 -13.70
CA LEU A 199 6.05 -20.80 -14.68
C LEU A 199 4.91 -21.78 -14.41
N GLY A 200 4.15 -22.13 -15.43
CA GLY A 200 3.01 -23.04 -15.31
C GLY A 200 2.95 -24.06 -16.41
N GLY A 201 2.17 -25.09 -16.18
CA GLY A 201 1.87 -26.10 -17.21
C GLY A 201 0.46 -26.64 -17.07
N GLU A 202 -0.15 -26.95 -18.19
CA GLU A 202 -1.46 -27.59 -18.32
C GLU A 202 -1.28 -28.86 -19.14
N HIS A 203 -1.81 -29.96 -18.62
CA HIS A 203 -1.64 -31.28 -19.20
C HIS A 203 -2.95 -32.05 -19.18
N LEU A 204 -3.27 -32.72 -20.25
CA LEU A 204 -4.48 -33.56 -20.40
C LEU A 204 -4.09 -34.99 -20.82
N TRP A 205 -4.46 -35.96 -20.00
CA TRP A 205 -4.29 -37.38 -20.26
C TRP A 205 -5.66 -38.07 -20.22
N GLY A 206 -6.34 -38.16 -21.36
CA GLY A 206 -7.70 -38.71 -21.44
C GLY A 206 -8.69 -37.91 -20.58
N ALA A 207 -9.23 -38.51 -19.51
CA ALA A 207 -10.18 -37.89 -18.61
C ALA A 207 -9.52 -37.12 -17.43
N ILE A 208 -8.19 -37.15 -17.35
CA ILE A 208 -7.45 -36.51 -16.25
C ILE A 208 -6.72 -35.29 -16.77
N GLY A 209 -7.08 -34.14 -16.25
CA GLY A 209 -6.34 -32.86 -16.42
C GLY A 209 -5.46 -32.59 -15.22
N MET A 210 -4.30 -32.02 -15.45
CA MET A 210 -3.39 -31.49 -14.43
C MET A 210 -2.98 -30.08 -14.79
N ASP A 211 -2.97 -29.18 -13.82
CA ASP A 211 -2.29 -27.90 -13.91
C ASP A 211 -1.31 -27.74 -12.74
N TRP A 212 -0.18 -27.09 -13.03
CA TRP A 212 0.79 -26.75 -12.00
C TRP A 212 1.33 -25.34 -12.20
N ASN A 213 1.74 -24.72 -11.11
CA ASN A 213 2.34 -23.39 -11.13
C ASN A 213 3.48 -23.34 -10.11
N ALA A 214 4.61 -22.74 -10.51
CA ALA A 214 5.72 -22.36 -9.67
C ALA A 214 5.95 -20.87 -9.82
N SER A 215 5.92 -20.09 -8.73
CA SER A 215 6.15 -18.66 -8.82
C SER A 215 7.07 -18.13 -7.72
N TYR A 216 7.78 -17.07 -8.06
CA TYR A 216 8.58 -16.26 -7.16
C TYR A 216 8.15 -14.80 -7.29
N ALA A 217 7.78 -14.19 -6.16
CA ALA A 217 7.46 -12.78 -6.09
C ALA A 217 8.35 -12.09 -5.06
N LYS A 218 8.72 -10.85 -5.35
CA LYS A 218 9.44 -9.96 -4.44
C LYS A 218 8.83 -8.57 -4.47
N ALA A 219 8.59 -8.00 -3.29
CA ALA A 219 8.20 -6.62 -3.12
C ALA A 219 9.16 -5.92 -2.17
N THR A 220 9.53 -4.67 -2.50
CA THR A 220 10.31 -3.79 -1.61
C THR A 220 9.65 -2.42 -1.52
N GLU A 221 9.75 -1.82 -0.34
CA GLU A 221 9.43 -0.41 -0.11
C GLU A 221 10.63 0.22 0.60
N GLU A 222 11.15 1.31 0.04
CA GLU A 222 12.32 2.03 0.55
C GLU A 222 11.93 3.50 0.77
N ARG A 223 12.18 4.03 1.96
CA ARG A 223 12.13 5.46 2.30
C ARG A 223 13.49 5.88 2.84
N PRO A 224 14.43 6.26 1.99
CA PRO A 224 15.81 6.47 2.39
C PRO A 224 16.02 7.71 3.24
N ASN A 225 15.13 8.69 3.17
CA ASN A 225 15.17 9.92 3.95
C ASN A 225 13.80 10.59 3.98
N GLU A 226 13.19 10.62 5.10
CA GLU A 226 11.97 11.38 5.36
C GLU A 226 12.27 12.35 6.48
N ARG A 227 12.31 13.67 6.20
CA ARG A 227 12.65 14.72 7.15
C ARG A 227 11.43 15.53 7.53
N TYR A 228 11.28 15.79 8.81
CA TYR A 228 10.32 16.73 9.34
C TYR A 228 11.01 17.84 10.10
N LEU A 229 10.59 19.07 9.85
CA LEU A 229 10.92 20.24 10.66
C LEU A 229 9.63 20.86 11.14
N ASP A 230 9.45 20.91 12.45
CA ASP A 230 8.22 21.37 13.10
C ASP A 230 8.54 22.44 14.14
N PHE A 231 7.88 23.58 14.01
CA PHE A 231 7.95 24.68 14.96
C PHE A 231 6.62 24.82 15.69
N GLN A 232 6.65 25.28 16.95
CA GLN A 232 5.47 25.47 17.77
C GLN A 232 5.42 26.85 18.42
N LEU A 233 4.20 27.37 18.60
CA LEU A 233 3.92 28.56 19.39
C LEU A 233 2.73 28.26 20.31
N LYS A 234 3.01 28.14 21.61
CA LYS A 234 2.01 27.77 22.63
C LYS A 234 1.14 28.94 23.06
N LYS A 235 -0.02 28.65 23.66
CA LYS A 235 -0.91 29.58 24.33
C LYS A 235 -1.45 30.66 23.37
N GLN A 236 -1.76 30.32 22.14
CA GLN A 236 -2.39 31.19 21.17
C GLN A 236 -3.91 31.21 21.36
N GLN A 237 -4.55 32.32 21.08
CA GLN A 237 -5.99 32.52 21.24
C GLN A 237 -6.65 32.80 19.91
N PHE A 238 -7.78 32.15 19.66
CA PHE A 238 -8.54 32.20 18.41
C PHE A 238 -10.01 32.47 18.65
N ASP A 239 -10.62 33.25 17.78
CA ASP A 239 -12.07 33.31 17.64
C ASP A 239 -12.49 32.21 16.65
N MET A 240 -13.34 31.28 17.12
CA MET A 240 -13.82 30.15 16.33
C MET A 240 -15.19 30.43 15.75
N ASP A 241 -15.29 30.51 14.43
CA ASP A 241 -16.56 30.50 13.71
C ASP A 241 -16.97 29.07 13.42
N LEU A 242 -17.99 28.59 14.12
CA LEU A 242 -18.57 27.24 14.00
C LEU A 242 -20.00 27.31 13.38
N SER A 243 -20.37 28.40 12.73
CA SER A 243 -21.67 28.57 12.08
C SER A 243 -21.91 27.53 10.95
N ASP A 244 -20.84 27.10 10.30
CA ASP A 244 -20.85 25.94 9.40
C ASP A 244 -19.92 24.85 9.97
N GLU A 245 -20.49 23.79 10.53
CA GLU A 245 -19.74 22.67 11.10
C GLU A 245 -18.85 21.92 10.08
N ARG A 246 -19.13 22.06 8.79
CA ARG A 246 -18.30 21.47 7.72
C ARG A 246 -17.09 22.33 7.39
N GLN A 247 -17.14 23.60 7.74
CA GLN A 247 -16.14 24.61 7.40
C GLN A 247 -15.85 25.52 8.60
N PRO A 248 -15.46 24.98 9.77
CA PRO A 248 -15.08 25.80 10.92
C PRO A 248 -13.95 26.74 10.55
N PHE A 249 -13.90 27.92 11.13
CA PHE A 249 -12.86 28.90 10.81
C PHE A 249 -12.26 29.51 12.08
N ALA A 250 -10.93 29.51 12.18
CA ALA A 250 -10.18 30.06 13.28
C ALA A 250 -9.55 31.41 12.90
N THR A 251 -9.90 32.46 13.61
CA THR A 251 -9.31 33.80 13.44
C THR A 251 -8.38 34.08 14.62
N PRO A 252 -7.07 34.37 14.39
CA PRO A 252 -6.17 34.73 15.48
C PRO A 252 -6.62 36.02 16.17
N GLN A 253 -6.71 36.04 17.52
CA GLN A 253 -6.91 37.27 18.30
C GLN A 253 -5.61 38.09 18.36
N SER A 254 -5.74 39.33 18.88
CA SER A 254 -4.58 40.22 19.01
C SER A 254 -3.44 39.60 19.78
N GLY A 255 -2.25 39.57 19.17
CA GLY A 255 -1.04 38.95 19.75
C GLY A 255 -0.84 37.48 19.38
N SER A 256 -1.84 36.82 18.79
CA SER A 256 -1.75 35.44 18.25
C SER A 256 -1.46 35.44 16.74
N THR A 257 -0.85 34.37 16.23
CA THR A 257 -0.47 34.27 14.82
C THR A 257 -0.44 32.80 14.34
N LEU A 258 -0.73 32.64 13.04
CA LEU A 258 -0.50 31.38 12.31
C LEU A 258 0.76 31.48 11.42
N THR A 259 1.49 32.61 11.46
CA THR A 259 2.67 32.84 10.61
C THR A 259 3.94 32.58 11.41
N LEU A 260 4.84 31.77 10.84
CA LEU A 260 6.15 31.46 11.43
C LEU A 260 6.97 32.74 11.65
N SER A 261 7.49 32.90 12.86
CA SER A 261 8.27 34.06 13.28
C SER A 261 9.22 33.68 14.42
N ASP A 262 10.01 34.64 14.88
CA ASP A 262 10.94 34.53 16.03
C ASP A 262 10.30 34.21 17.38
N LYS A 263 8.95 34.23 17.45
CA LYS A 263 8.20 33.80 18.64
C LYS A 263 8.02 32.30 18.75
N PHE A 264 8.23 31.56 17.64
CA PHE A 264 8.14 30.10 17.64
C PHE A 264 9.42 29.47 18.24
N SER A 265 9.28 28.29 18.79
CA SER A 265 10.40 27.43 19.18
C SER A 265 10.44 26.19 18.32
N LEU A 266 11.60 25.58 18.17
CA LEU A 266 11.73 24.25 17.57
C LEU A 266 10.92 23.25 18.40
N LYS A 267 10.13 22.43 17.72
CA LYS A 267 9.40 21.33 18.33
C LYS A 267 10.07 19.99 18.00
N GLU A 268 10.48 19.85 16.74
CA GLU A 268 10.97 18.57 16.21
C GLU A 268 11.78 18.79 14.94
N LEU A 269 12.95 18.16 14.86
CA LEU A 269 13.69 17.96 13.63
C LEU A 269 14.07 16.49 13.56
N THR A 270 13.50 15.76 12.61
CA THR A 270 13.66 14.30 12.52
C THR A 270 14.08 13.84 11.13
N GLU A 271 14.75 12.70 11.08
CA GLU A 271 15.00 11.95 9.85
C GLU A 271 14.69 10.47 10.08
N GLN A 272 13.86 9.93 9.20
CA GLN A 272 13.48 8.52 9.19
C GLN A 272 14.01 7.84 7.92
N GLN A 273 14.50 6.60 8.09
CA GLN A 273 14.79 5.66 7.02
C GLN A 273 13.95 4.40 7.25
N GLU A 274 13.34 3.88 6.19
CA GLU A 274 12.52 2.66 6.28
C GLU A 274 12.78 1.76 5.08
N ASP A 275 13.05 0.49 5.36
CA ASP A 275 13.20 -0.57 4.39
C ASP A 275 12.26 -1.73 4.70
N ILE A 276 11.39 -2.09 3.74
CA ILE A 276 10.50 -3.24 3.83
C ILE A 276 10.78 -4.16 2.66
N LYS A 277 10.98 -5.44 2.95
CA LYS A 277 11.20 -6.49 1.96
C LYS A 277 10.26 -7.65 2.20
N GLU A 278 9.57 -8.12 1.17
CA GLU A 278 8.72 -9.31 1.19
C GLU A 278 9.06 -10.21 0.00
N GLU A 279 9.24 -11.51 0.25
CA GLU A 279 9.52 -12.51 -0.78
C GLU A 279 8.59 -13.71 -0.59
N ASP A 280 7.95 -14.12 -1.70
CA ASP A 280 7.04 -15.26 -1.77
C ASP A 280 7.56 -16.29 -2.76
N LEU A 281 7.68 -17.54 -2.32
CA LEU A 281 7.90 -18.69 -3.18
C LEU A 281 6.67 -19.60 -3.10
N LYS A 282 6.05 -19.90 -4.26
CA LYS A 282 4.83 -20.70 -4.33
C LYS A 282 5.03 -21.86 -5.29
N PHE A 283 4.47 -23.00 -4.91
CA PHE A 283 4.30 -24.13 -5.80
C PHE A 283 2.92 -24.74 -5.60
N SER A 284 2.21 -25.04 -6.69
CA SER A 284 0.92 -25.74 -6.65
C SER A 284 0.80 -26.75 -7.78
N ALA A 285 0.07 -27.82 -7.51
CA ALA A 285 -0.34 -28.81 -8.51
C ALA A 285 -1.80 -29.23 -8.24
N ASN A 286 -2.62 -29.17 -9.27
CA ASN A 286 -4.04 -29.50 -9.23
C ASN A 286 -4.35 -30.58 -10.25
N PHE A 287 -5.24 -31.48 -9.89
CA PHE A 287 -5.73 -32.55 -10.73
C PHE A 287 -7.24 -32.48 -10.84
N LYS A 288 -7.77 -32.78 -12.01
CA LYS A 288 -9.20 -32.83 -12.30
C LYS A 288 -9.50 -34.11 -13.05
N ALA A 289 -10.33 -34.95 -12.50
CA ALA A 289 -10.86 -36.13 -13.17
C ALA A 289 -12.35 -35.93 -13.48
N THR A 290 -12.76 -36.21 -14.72
CA THR A 290 -14.17 -36.25 -15.11
C THR A 290 -14.63 -37.71 -15.11
N LEU A 291 -15.63 -38.01 -14.27
CA LEU A 291 -16.18 -39.35 -14.09
C LEU A 291 -17.26 -39.65 -15.15
N ASN A 292 -17.55 -40.94 -15.38
CA ASN A 292 -18.47 -41.38 -16.41
C ASN A 292 -19.90 -40.82 -16.29
N ASN A 293 -20.32 -40.47 -15.07
CA ASN A 293 -21.62 -39.83 -14.77
C ASN A 293 -21.61 -38.28 -14.90
N GLY A 294 -20.52 -37.69 -15.43
CA GLY A 294 -20.36 -36.26 -15.59
C GLY A 294 -19.94 -35.53 -14.31
N ALA A 295 -19.79 -36.20 -13.18
CA ALA A 295 -19.25 -35.62 -11.96
C ALA A 295 -17.76 -35.31 -12.15
N LYS A 296 -17.27 -34.29 -11.42
CA LYS A 296 -15.87 -33.89 -11.45
C LYS A 296 -15.25 -34.01 -10.07
N LEU A 297 -14.14 -34.72 -9.99
CA LEU A 297 -13.30 -34.77 -8.81
C LEU A 297 -12.09 -33.88 -9.06
N LYS A 298 -11.86 -32.93 -8.17
CA LYS A 298 -10.65 -32.09 -8.17
C LYS A 298 -9.89 -32.32 -6.88
N PHE A 299 -8.60 -32.38 -6.94
CA PHE A 299 -7.72 -32.43 -5.78
C PHE A 299 -6.38 -31.79 -6.10
N GLY A 300 -5.71 -31.29 -5.09
CA GLY A 300 -4.43 -30.65 -5.30
C GLY A 300 -3.71 -30.32 -4.01
N ALA A 301 -2.48 -29.85 -4.18
CA ALA A 301 -1.63 -29.40 -3.10
C ALA A 301 -0.96 -28.06 -3.47
N LYS A 302 -0.67 -27.26 -2.44
CA LYS A 302 0.00 -25.97 -2.58
C LYS A 302 0.91 -25.74 -1.39
N VAL A 303 2.08 -25.22 -1.66
CA VAL A 303 3.02 -24.71 -0.64
C VAL A 303 3.32 -23.26 -0.96
N VAL A 304 3.22 -22.40 0.04
CA VAL A 304 3.62 -20.99 -0.01
C VAL A 304 4.62 -20.76 1.10
N ARG A 305 5.79 -20.25 0.77
CA ARG A 305 6.76 -19.73 1.74
C ARG A 305 6.91 -18.24 1.55
N LYS A 306 6.55 -17.49 2.57
CA LYS A 306 6.66 -16.04 2.63
C LYS A 306 7.72 -15.64 3.64
N THR A 307 8.55 -14.66 3.28
CA THR A 307 9.46 -13.98 4.21
C THR A 307 9.16 -12.48 4.16
N LYS A 308 9.15 -11.84 5.32
CA LYS A 308 8.98 -10.39 5.41
C LYS A 308 9.92 -9.83 6.44
N GLU A 309 10.59 -8.75 6.08
CA GLU A 309 11.51 -8.00 6.90
C GLU A 309 11.11 -6.53 6.86
N LYS A 310 11.13 -5.86 8.01
CA LYS A 310 10.91 -4.42 8.15
C LYS A 310 12.01 -3.87 9.04
N GLU A 311 12.71 -2.87 8.53
CA GLU A 311 13.74 -2.12 9.25
C GLU A 311 13.41 -0.63 9.19
N ILE A 312 13.37 0.01 10.36
CA ILE A 312 13.23 1.46 10.54
C ILE A 312 14.40 1.93 11.36
N ASP A 313 15.00 3.05 10.91
CA ASP A 313 15.86 3.89 11.70
C ASP A 313 15.21 5.28 11.81
N PHE A 314 14.98 5.74 13.03
CA PHE A 314 14.38 7.02 13.32
C PHE A 314 15.29 7.82 14.25
N TYR A 315 15.62 9.04 13.83
CA TYR A 315 16.49 9.93 14.56
C TYR A 315 15.83 11.28 14.80
N GLU A 316 15.97 11.79 16.00
CA GLU A 316 15.69 13.16 16.39
C GLU A 316 16.99 13.95 16.51
N TYR A 317 16.94 15.23 16.10
CA TYR A 317 18.10 16.10 16.08
C TYR A 317 17.82 17.38 16.85
N THR A 318 18.73 17.73 17.76
CA THR A 318 18.70 18.97 18.51
C THR A 318 19.85 19.87 18.03
N PRO A 319 19.57 21.08 17.50
CA PRO A 319 20.62 22.04 17.16
C PRO A 319 21.44 22.42 18.38
N ILE A 320 22.78 22.46 18.26
CA ILE A 320 23.69 22.92 19.34
C ILE A 320 23.46 24.41 19.66
N ASP A 321 23.14 25.21 18.63
CA ASP A 321 22.78 26.62 18.77
C ASP A 321 21.34 26.81 18.18
N GLU A 322 20.35 26.75 19.08
CA GLU A 322 18.93 26.87 18.70
C GLU A 322 18.59 28.26 18.15
N ASP A 323 19.21 29.33 18.67
CA ASP A 323 18.96 30.69 18.21
C ASP A 323 19.48 30.89 16.79
N ALA A 324 20.71 30.46 16.51
CA ALA A 324 21.25 30.51 15.16
C ALA A 324 20.47 29.60 14.17
N PHE A 325 20.01 28.43 14.63
CA PHE A 325 19.18 27.54 13.82
C PHE A 325 17.85 28.19 13.48
N MET A 326 17.20 28.83 14.47
CA MET A 326 15.93 29.53 14.26
C MET A 326 16.10 30.71 13.30
N GLU A 327 17.14 31.55 13.49
CA GLU A 327 17.44 32.66 12.59
C GLU A 327 17.65 32.19 11.15
N ASN A 328 18.41 31.10 10.96
CA ASN A 328 18.62 30.51 9.64
C ASN A 328 17.35 29.96 9.03
N SER A 329 16.49 29.31 9.83
CA SER A 329 15.19 28.81 9.37
C SER A 329 14.29 29.94 8.90
N LEU A 330 14.25 31.06 9.63
CA LEU A 330 13.47 32.27 9.27
C LEU A 330 14.01 32.97 8.00
N ARG A 331 15.32 32.93 7.76
CA ARG A 331 15.90 33.46 6.51
C ARG A 331 15.54 32.62 5.28
N ASN A 332 15.16 31.37 5.46
CA ASN A 332 14.82 30.41 4.41
C ASN A 332 13.31 30.10 4.38
N ILE A 333 12.46 31.05 4.77
CA ILE A 333 11.01 30.90 4.70
C ILE A 333 10.53 30.94 3.25
N VAL A 334 9.57 30.07 2.95
CA VAL A 334 8.76 30.05 1.72
C VAL A 334 7.30 30.27 2.07
N ASP A 335 6.65 31.15 1.35
CA ASP A 335 5.20 31.39 1.49
C ASP A 335 4.46 30.41 0.56
N GLN A 336 3.57 29.61 1.15
CA GLN A 336 2.71 28.63 0.47
C GLN A 336 1.25 29.10 0.40
N SER A 337 0.98 30.36 0.73
CA SER A 337 -0.35 30.95 0.56
C SER A 337 -0.76 30.96 -0.92
N THR A 338 -2.03 30.70 -1.21
CA THR A 338 -2.54 30.63 -2.57
C THR A 338 -4.02 31.08 -2.63
N ASP A 339 -4.38 31.74 -3.71
CA ASP A 339 -5.78 32.11 -4.01
C ASP A 339 -6.60 30.92 -4.55
N LYS A 340 -5.99 29.73 -4.64
CA LYS A 340 -6.61 28.49 -5.14
C LYS A 340 -6.95 27.50 -4.03
N PHE A 341 -6.68 27.82 -2.75
CA PHE A 341 -6.95 26.90 -1.65
C PHE A 341 -8.47 26.71 -1.48
N MET A 342 -8.90 25.47 -1.44
CA MET A 342 -10.32 25.11 -1.34
C MET A 342 -10.78 24.97 0.13
N PRO A 343 -12.07 25.26 0.43
CA PRO A 343 -13.05 25.89 -0.44
C PRO A 343 -12.96 27.43 -0.40
N ASP A 344 -13.32 28.08 -1.47
CA ASP A 344 -13.50 29.51 -1.60
C ASP A 344 -12.31 30.38 -1.13
N ASN A 345 -11.10 29.86 -1.18
CA ASN A 345 -9.89 30.51 -0.71
C ASN A 345 -9.94 30.94 0.79
N LYS A 346 -10.83 30.30 1.56
CA LYS A 346 -11.05 30.61 2.97
C LYS A 346 -9.86 30.23 3.86
N TYR A 347 -9.20 29.11 3.52
CA TYR A 347 -8.09 28.56 4.28
C TYR A 347 -6.75 28.90 3.64
N GLN A 348 -5.73 29.12 4.47
CA GLN A 348 -4.36 29.38 4.03
C GLN A 348 -3.38 28.62 4.90
N VAL A 349 -2.47 27.90 4.28
CA VAL A 349 -1.43 27.17 5.03
C VAL A 349 -0.36 28.10 5.60
N GLY A 350 -0.04 29.22 4.89
CA GLY A 350 0.91 30.23 5.35
C GLY A 350 2.37 29.96 4.97
N SER A 351 3.31 30.35 5.85
CA SER A 351 4.74 30.35 5.57
C SER A 351 5.48 29.28 6.37
N PHE A 352 6.49 28.66 5.74
CA PHE A 352 7.22 27.50 6.25
C PHE A 352 8.73 27.64 6.02
N ALA A 353 9.54 26.93 6.81
CA ALA A 353 10.93 26.69 6.41
C ALA A 353 10.96 25.88 5.09
N GLY A 354 11.76 26.36 4.14
CA GLY A 354 11.79 25.82 2.78
C GLY A 354 12.35 24.38 2.74
N LYS A 355 11.84 23.55 1.86
CA LYS A 355 12.31 22.17 1.67
C LYS A 355 13.76 22.07 1.24
N GLU A 356 14.26 23.07 0.48
CA GLU A 356 15.65 23.16 0.05
C GLU A 356 16.59 23.40 1.24
N TYR A 357 16.17 24.23 2.20
CA TYR A 357 16.89 24.48 3.45
C TYR A 357 16.96 23.19 4.28
N ILE A 358 15.82 22.54 4.51
CA ILE A 358 15.73 21.30 5.31
C ILE A 358 16.54 20.19 4.65
N GLY A 359 16.43 20.05 3.33
CA GLY A 359 17.19 19.05 2.57
C GLY A 359 18.70 19.27 2.64
N GLY A 360 19.14 20.53 2.65
CA GLY A 360 20.55 20.92 2.71
C GLY A 360 21.22 20.81 4.09
N LEU A 361 20.46 20.56 5.17
CA LEU A 361 21.02 20.40 6.52
C LEU A 361 21.92 19.16 6.58
N ASN A 362 23.16 19.34 7.05
CA ASN A 362 24.06 18.23 7.35
C ASN A 362 23.80 17.71 8.77
N LEU A 363 22.75 16.90 8.92
CA LEU A 363 22.31 16.37 10.22
C LEU A 363 23.32 15.41 10.86
N ASN A 364 24.34 14.96 10.15
CA ASN A 364 25.42 14.13 10.70
C ASN A 364 26.63 14.93 11.19
N ASP A 365 26.57 16.27 11.18
CA ASP A 365 27.63 17.13 11.72
C ASP A 365 27.44 17.34 13.23
N PRO A 366 28.25 16.69 14.09
CA PRO A 366 28.11 16.79 15.54
C PRO A 366 28.47 18.16 16.11
N SER A 367 29.04 19.06 15.31
CA SER A 367 29.26 20.44 15.73
C SER A 367 28.03 21.32 15.57
N GLN A 368 27.02 20.85 14.82
CA GLN A 368 25.78 21.56 14.57
C GLN A 368 24.56 20.91 15.23
N PHE A 369 24.56 19.59 15.35
CA PHE A 369 23.41 18.81 15.86
C PHE A 369 23.82 17.72 16.84
N GLU A 370 23.09 17.60 17.93
CA GLU A 370 23.01 16.36 18.70
C GLU A 370 22.05 15.42 17.98
N LYS A 371 22.45 14.13 17.85
CA LYS A 371 21.67 13.11 17.16
C LYS A 371 21.28 12.03 18.16
N GLU A 372 19.99 11.78 18.28
CA GLU A 372 19.42 10.75 19.14
C GLU A 372 18.62 9.75 18.32
N GLN A 373 18.81 8.45 18.57
CA GLN A 373 17.99 7.42 17.97
C GLN A 373 16.78 7.15 18.86
N VAL A 374 15.57 7.34 18.30
CA VAL A 374 14.31 7.16 19.03
C VAL A 374 14.02 5.68 19.18
N GLN A 375 14.25 5.15 20.39
CA GLN A 375 14.17 3.71 20.69
C GLN A 375 12.76 3.13 20.48
N ALA A 376 11.71 3.88 20.77
CA ALA A 376 10.33 3.46 20.61
C ALA A 376 9.98 3.10 19.15
N GLU A 377 10.53 3.85 18.19
CA GLU A 377 10.28 3.62 16.74
C GLU A 377 10.94 2.33 16.25
N LEU A 378 12.04 1.90 16.90
CA LEU A 378 12.72 0.65 16.56
C LEU A 378 11.89 -0.59 16.91
N ALA A 379 10.88 -0.47 17.77
CA ALA A 379 9.99 -1.58 18.11
C ALA A 379 9.18 -2.08 16.89
N GLU A 380 9.03 -1.27 15.86
CA GLU A 380 8.39 -1.70 14.61
C GLU A 380 9.23 -2.65 13.73
N ASN A 381 10.50 -2.87 14.05
CA ASN A 381 11.42 -3.73 13.31
C ASN A 381 11.13 -5.21 13.57
N PHE A 382 10.99 -5.99 12.51
CA PHE A 382 10.76 -7.43 12.62
C PHE A 382 11.25 -8.22 11.41
N GLU A 383 11.48 -9.51 11.66
CA GLU A 383 11.66 -10.56 10.65
C GLU A 383 10.58 -11.63 10.82
N ALA A 384 9.85 -11.95 9.77
CA ALA A 384 8.84 -13.00 9.76
C ALA A 384 9.08 -14.00 8.63
N ARG A 385 8.86 -15.27 8.92
CA ARG A 385 8.82 -16.33 7.91
C ARG A 385 7.61 -17.20 8.16
N GLU A 386 6.74 -17.28 7.18
CA GLU A 386 5.56 -18.12 7.19
C GLU A 386 5.64 -19.18 6.08
N THR A 387 5.29 -20.41 6.41
CA THR A 387 5.11 -21.46 5.42
C THR A 387 3.73 -22.04 5.58
N VAL A 388 2.93 -21.99 4.52
CA VAL A 388 1.58 -22.56 4.45
C VAL A 388 1.64 -23.74 3.47
N SER A 389 1.43 -24.95 3.97
CA SER A 389 1.28 -26.17 3.19
C SER A 389 -0.18 -26.59 3.20
N SER A 390 -0.78 -26.80 2.05
CA SER A 390 -2.20 -27.10 1.95
C SER A 390 -2.48 -28.21 0.95
N GLY A 391 -3.58 -28.93 1.21
CA GLY A 391 -4.14 -29.90 0.30
C GLY A 391 -5.66 -29.78 0.29
N TYR A 392 -6.29 -30.12 -0.82
CA TYR A 392 -7.73 -30.08 -0.92
C TYR A 392 -8.29 -31.23 -1.76
N VAL A 393 -9.56 -31.53 -1.51
CA VAL A 393 -10.41 -32.35 -2.37
C VAL A 393 -11.74 -31.63 -2.58
N ARG A 394 -12.23 -31.63 -3.81
CA ARG A 394 -13.48 -31.01 -4.23
C ARG A 394 -14.23 -31.93 -5.17
N PHE A 395 -15.51 -32.12 -4.92
CA PHE A 395 -16.44 -32.87 -5.75
C PHE A 395 -17.52 -31.95 -6.28
N ASP A 396 -17.68 -31.90 -7.61
CA ASP A 396 -18.73 -31.16 -8.30
C ASP A 396 -19.64 -32.17 -9.03
N HIS A 397 -20.94 -32.11 -8.76
CA HIS A 397 -21.93 -32.98 -9.41
C HIS A 397 -23.20 -32.22 -9.75
N ARG A 398 -23.72 -32.51 -10.92
CA ARG A 398 -25.03 -32.02 -11.36
C ARG A 398 -26.02 -33.18 -11.32
N PHE A 399 -26.91 -33.19 -10.31
CA PHE A 399 -27.89 -34.26 -10.10
C PHE A 399 -29.03 -34.23 -11.12
N SER A 400 -29.41 -33.04 -11.58
CA SER A 400 -30.41 -32.82 -12.61
C SER A 400 -30.03 -31.61 -13.47
N ARG A 401 -30.86 -31.25 -14.44
CA ARG A 401 -30.68 -29.99 -15.18
C ARG A 401 -30.69 -28.77 -14.27
N ASP A 402 -31.38 -28.86 -13.15
CA ASP A 402 -31.69 -27.72 -12.31
C ASP A 402 -30.90 -27.70 -11.00
N ILE A 403 -30.37 -28.85 -10.54
CA ILE A 403 -29.70 -28.96 -9.23
C ILE A 403 -28.23 -29.36 -9.43
N SER A 404 -27.34 -28.54 -8.89
CA SER A 404 -25.93 -28.83 -8.82
C SER A 404 -25.39 -28.64 -7.39
N LEU A 405 -24.42 -29.49 -7.03
CA LEU A 405 -23.75 -29.50 -5.74
C LEU A 405 -22.24 -29.38 -5.96
N MET A 406 -21.59 -28.60 -5.14
CA MET A 406 -20.16 -28.63 -4.90
C MET A 406 -19.93 -28.88 -3.42
N ALA A 407 -19.13 -29.89 -3.09
CA ALA A 407 -18.70 -30.18 -1.72
C ALA A 407 -17.18 -30.43 -1.70
N GLY A 408 -16.53 -30.02 -0.64
CA GLY A 408 -15.11 -30.30 -0.50
C GLY A 408 -14.52 -29.85 0.82
N LEU A 409 -13.26 -30.19 1.00
CA LEU A 409 -12.47 -29.90 2.19
C LEU A 409 -11.07 -29.44 1.78
N ARG A 410 -10.61 -28.40 2.43
CA ARG A 410 -9.21 -27.94 2.39
C ARG A 410 -8.58 -28.08 3.76
N LEU A 411 -7.35 -28.54 3.80
CA LEU A 411 -6.49 -28.56 4.98
C LEU A 411 -5.34 -27.59 4.76
N GLU A 412 -5.06 -26.74 5.76
CA GLU A 412 -3.92 -25.84 5.76
C GLU A 412 -3.09 -26.05 7.02
N HIS A 413 -1.81 -26.38 6.86
CA HIS A 413 -0.81 -26.38 7.91
C HIS A 413 0.03 -25.10 7.78
N THR A 414 -0.02 -24.24 8.79
CA THR A 414 0.77 -23.00 8.87
C THR A 414 1.90 -23.20 9.87
N SER A 415 3.12 -22.85 9.47
CA SER A 415 4.29 -22.74 10.35
C SER A 415 4.83 -21.32 10.25
N LEU A 416 4.83 -20.62 11.37
CA LEU A 416 5.26 -19.22 11.50
C LEU A 416 6.51 -19.17 12.37
N ARG A 417 7.50 -18.39 11.95
CA ARG A 417 8.66 -17.96 12.74
C ARG A 417 8.70 -16.45 12.71
N TYR A 418 8.82 -15.87 13.86
CA TYR A 418 8.81 -14.42 14.03
C TYR A 418 9.90 -13.99 15.01
N THR A 419 10.56 -12.88 14.70
CA THR A 419 11.50 -12.20 15.60
C THR A 419 11.21 -10.72 15.47
N GLY A 420 10.81 -10.08 16.54
CA GLY A 420 10.52 -8.65 16.60
C GLY A 420 11.44 -7.92 17.57
N ARG A 421 11.01 -6.76 18.00
CA ARG A 421 11.66 -5.97 19.05
C ARG A 421 10.63 -5.56 20.10
N ASN A 422 11.08 -5.45 21.34
CA ASN A 422 10.28 -4.97 22.45
C ASN A 422 10.90 -3.69 23.00
N TYR A 423 10.11 -2.64 23.10
CA TYR A 423 10.49 -1.38 23.72
C TYR A 423 10.09 -1.37 25.18
N ASP A 424 11.00 -0.98 26.04
CA ASP A 424 10.82 -0.79 27.47
C ASP A 424 10.88 0.72 27.77
N ASP A 425 9.76 1.29 28.15
CA ASP A 425 9.59 2.73 28.42
C ASP A 425 10.24 3.19 29.74
N GLU A 426 10.51 2.26 30.68
CA GLU A 426 11.21 2.60 31.94
C GLU A 426 12.71 2.82 31.71
N THR A 427 13.30 2.05 30.79
CA THR A 427 14.74 2.12 30.49
C THR A 427 15.06 2.86 29.19
N ASP A 428 14.04 3.24 28.41
CA ASP A 428 14.16 3.76 27.05
C ASP A 428 15.08 2.91 26.17
N GLN A 429 14.85 1.60 26.17
CA GLN A 429 15.65 0.64 25.42
C GLN A 429 14.79 -0.28 24.58
N THR A 430 15.24 -0.52 23.36
CA THR A 430 14.64 -1.51 22.47
C THR A 430 15.53 -2.73 22.35
N THR A 431 14.99 -3.90 22.66
CA THR A 431 15.69 -5.18 22.63
C THR A 431 15.07 -6.14 21.62
N LYS A 432 15.91 -6.96 20.99
CA LYS A 432 15.46 -8.01 20.07
C LYS A 432 14.77 -9.13 20.88
N THR A 433 13.57 -9.55 20.46
CA THR A 433 12.85 -10.65 21.12
C THR A 433 13.46 -12.00 20.76
N ASP A 434 13.22 -13.01 21.60
CA ASP A 434 13.49 -14.39 21.22
C ASP A 434 12.66 -14.79 20.02
N ARG A 435 13.18 -15.75 19.24
CA ARG A 435 12.46 -16.28 18.08
C ARG A 435 11.21 -17.03 18.52
N MET A 436 10.05 -16.47 18.22
CA MET A 436 8.78 -17.15 18.38
C MET A 436 8.53 -18.13 17.23
N THR A 437 8.05 -19.31 17.54
CA THR A 437 7.63 -20.31 16.54
C THR A 437 6.23 -20.78 16.89
N ASN A 438 5.32 -20.73 15.90
CA ASN A 438 3.95 -21.22 16.05
C ASN A 438 3.59 -22.12 14.86
N SER A 439 2.81 -23.18 15.13
CA SER A 439 2.38 -24.13 14.10
C SER A 439 0.98 -24.62 14.41
N TYR A 440 0.10 -24.62 13.41
CA TYR A 440 -1.28 -25.03 13.55
C TYR A 440 -1.86 -25.58 12.25
N VAL A 441 -2.98 -26.31 12.36
CA VAL A 441 -3.71 -26.89 11.24
C VAL A 441 -5.16 -26.38 11.24
N ASN A 442 -5.65 -26.00 10.07
CA ASN A 442 -7.03 -25.59 9.86
C ASN A 442 -7.75 -26.55 8.90
N PHE A 443 -9.01 -26.86 9.23
CA PHE A 443 -9.93 -27.63 8.40
C PHE A 443 -10.98 -26.67 7.85
N LEU A 444 -11.07 -26.55 6.53
CA LEU A 444 -11.89 -25.56 5.83
C LEU A 444 -12.87 -26.27 4.90
N PRO A 445 -14.02 -26.75 5.42
CA PRO A 445 -15.07 -27.35 4.62
C PRO A 445 -15.80 -26.31 3.79
N SER A 446 -16.29 -26.73 2.61
CA SER A 446 -17.11 -25.90 1.73
C SER A 446 -18.22 -26.75 1.12
N LEU A 447 -19.43 -26.19 1.10
CA LEU A 447 -20.62 -26.77 0.50
C LEU A 447 -21.40 -25.69 -0.25
N LEU A 448 -21.66 -25.89 -1.53
CA LEU A 448 -22.46 -24.99 -2.35
C LEU A 448 -23.56 -25.79 -3.06
N VAL A 449 -24.78 -25.28 -2.99
CA VAL A 449 -25.92 -25.81 -3.70
C VAL A 449 -26.48 -24.73 -4.62
N LYS A 450 -26.75 -25.09 -5.85
CA LYS A 450 -27.42 -24.24 -6.82
C LYS A 450 -28.65 -24.98 -7.30
N TRP A 451 -29.80 -24.29 -7.25
CA TRP A 451 -31.07 -24.76 -7.76
C TRP A 451 -31.63 -23.72 -8.74
N ASP A 452 -31.70 -24.09 -10.02
CA ASP A 452 -32.36 -23.33 -11.06
C ASP A 452 -33.86 -23.72 -11.04
N VAL A 453 -34.69 -22.95 -10.30
CA VAL A 453 -36.12 -23.25 -10.11
C VAL A 453 -36.86 -23.12 -11.44
N ASN A 454 -36.51 -22.13 -12.22
CA ASN A 454 -36.88 -21.91 -13.62
C ASN A 454 -35.83 -21.04 -14.32
N ASP A 455 -36.08 -20.65 -15.57
CA ASP A 455 -35.11 -19.85 -16.35
C ASP A 455 -34.80 -18.49 -15.72
N ASP A 456 -35.76 -17.90 -15.05
CA ASP A 456 -35.66 -16.55 -14.44
C ASP A 456 -35.30 -16.56 -12.94
N PHE A 457 -35.54 -17.67 -12.24
CA PHE A 457 -35.39 -17.76 -10.79
C PHE A 457 -34.38 -18.83 -10.36
N LYS A 458 -33.33 -18.42 -9.66
CA LYS A 458 -32.23 -19.30 -9.22
C LYS A 458 -31.96 -19.09 -7.74
N ILE A 459 -31.87 -20.18 -6.98
CA ILE A 459 -31.51 -20.19 -5.57
C ILE A 459 -30.09 -20.71 -5.45
N ARG A 460 -29.26 -20.03 -4.64
CA ARG A 460 -27.91 -20.47 -4.29
C ARG A 460 -27.75 -20.40 -2.78
N GLY A 461 -27.32 -21.50 -2.19
CA GLY A 461 -26.95 -21.62 -0.79
C GLY A 461 -25.49 -22.05 -0.67
N SER A 462 -24.78 -21.50 0.30
CA SER A 462 -23.39 -21.89 0.57
C SER A 462 -23.08 -21.89 2.06
N TYR A 463 -22.25 -22.84 2.46
CA TYR A 463 -21.56 -22.87 3.74
C TYR A 463 -20.07 -23.04 3.49
N THR A 464 -19.26 -22.12 4.01
CA THR A 464 -17.80 -22.19 3.89
C THR A 464 -17.14 -21.71 5.18
N GLN A 465 -16.04 -22.35 5.55
CA GLN A 465 -15.15 -21.87 6.59
C GLN A 465 -13.91 -21.25 5.96
N THR A 466 -13.54 -20.10 6.48
CA THR A 466 -12.34 -19.35 6.09
C THR A 466 -11.60 -18.88 7.33
N LEU A 467 -10.39 -18.41 7.18
CA LEU A 467 -9.57 -17.92 8.29
C LEU A 467 -9.05 -16.51 7.99
N SER A 468 -8.67 -15.81 9.05
CA SER A 468 -7.89 -14.56 8.95
C SER A 468 -6.58 -14.74 9.70
N ARG A 469 -5.49 -14.39 9.03
CA ARG A 469 -4.17 -14.35 9.67
C ARG A 469 -3.90 -12.94 10.18
N PRO A 470 -3.38 -12.78 11.41
CA PRO A 470 -3.00 -11.46 11.92
C PRO A 470 -1.87 -10.88 11.05
N LYS A 471 -1.79 -9.55 11.03
CA LYS A 471 -0.63 -8.87 10.45
C LYS A 471 0.62 -9.19 11.29
N TYR A 472 1.79 -9.29 10.65
CA TYR A 472 3.05 -9.56 11.36
C TYR A 472 3.36 -8.48 12.41
N SER A 473 3.03 -7.22 12.16
CA SER A 473 3.16 -6.13 13.13
C SER A 473 2.28 -6.24 14.38
N ALA A 474 1.35 -7.18 14.42
CA ALA A 474 0.48 -7.45 15.57
C ALA A 474 0.90 -8.71 16.35
N LEU A 475 2.09 -9.24 16.07
CA LEU A 475 2.61 -10.47 16.70
C LEU A 475 3.63 -10.18 17.82
N VAL A 476 3.85 -8.90 18.12
CA VAL A 476 4.71 -8.43 19.22
C VAL A 476 3.94 -8.38 20.52
#